data_9e57abf8baa2b476d02581c625c05fdb
#
_entry.id   9e57abf8baa2b476d02581c625c05fdb
#
_cell.length_a   1.000
_cell.length_b   1.000
_cell.length_c   1.000
_cell.angle_alpha   90.00
_cell.angle_beta   90.00
_cell.angle_gamma   90.00
#
_symmetry.space_group_name_H-M   'P 1'
#
loop_
_entity.id
_entity.type
_entity.pdbx_description
1 polymer ?
#
loop_
_entity_poly.entity_id
_entity_poly.type
_entity_poly.pdbx_seq_one_letter_code
_entity_poly.pdbx_strand_id
1 'polypeptide(L)'
;MSIINVENLTFGYDGSSDNIFENVSFHIDTDWKLGFTGRNGRGKTTFMKLLMGEFEYIGKITSSTDFEYFPFSISDENMLVMHLAEEICPNAENWELIKELSLLEVEDDVIYRPFSTLSGGEKTKVMLAMLFLRENCFLLIDEPTNHLDMNGREIVSRYLKRKKGFILISHDRAVLDECIDHVLSINRTNIEIEQGNYSSWESNKSARDNFEAVQNEKLKKEIKNLEAAARRAAEHSDKIERTKIGFDPMKTDKLTSRRCSIARKSKKLMNRSKAMEVRIESDIEKKSGLLRNIERTSPLKLPIMKFHSNKLLSVKNLSVYYDSKMICSDISFDINAGDIIALSGRNGCGKTSIIKLICGENISHTGYIIMNRQLKISHISQDFSGLFGNLSDYAVSHGFDESLFKAILRKLDFSREQFEKDISDFSDGQKKKVMIAASLCTPAHLYIWDEPLNYLDIYSRRQLEDLIISCKPSMLIVEHDKTFCEAVNAQYCKF
;
A
#
# COMPACT_ATOMS: atom_id res chain seq x y z
N MET A 1 -22.53 -11.31 -22.96
CA MET A 1 -22.06 -10.05 -22.33
C MET A 1 -23.13 -9.59 -21.37
N SER A 2 -22.87 -9.61 -20.12
CA SER A 2 -23.73 -9.03 -19.08
C SER A 2 -22.99 -7.88 -18.41
N ILE A 3 -23.74 -6.96 -17.82
CA ILE A 3 -23.18 -5.75 -17.23
C ILE A 3 -23.55 -5.74 -15.76
N ILE A 4 -22.56 -5.50 -14.90
CA ILE A 4 -22.74 -5.17 -13.51
C ILE A 4 -22.84 -3.65 -13.43
N ASN A 5 -23.97 -3.14 -12.96
CA ASN A 5 -24.20 -1.70 -12.88
C ASN A 5 -24.28 -1.26 -11.41
N VAL A 6 -23.46 -0.30 -11.05
CA VAL A 6 -23.41 0.32 -9.73
C VAL A 6 -23.91 1.76 -9.86
N GLU A 7 -24.99 2.11 -9.15
CA GLU A 7 -25.64 3.42 -9.22
C GLU A 7 -25.73 4.05 -7.83
N ASN A 8 -25.16 5.24 -7.70
CA ASN A 8 -25.24 6.09 -6.50
C ASN A 8 -24.87 5.35 -5.19
N LEU A 9 -23.87 4.46 -5.26
CA LEU A 9 -23.41 3.68 -4.13
C LEU A 9 -22.82 4.59 -3.06
N THR A 10 -23.43 4.54 -1.86
CA THR A 10 -22.92 5.20 -0.66
C THR A 10 -22.88 4.19 0.47
N PHE A 11 -21.73 4.07 1.14
CA PHE A 11 -21.51 3.13 2.23
C PHE A 11 -20.51 3.68 3.26
N GLY A 12 -20.82 3.46 4.53
CA GLY A 12 -19.94 3.69 5.68
C GLY A 12 -20.20 2.64 6.75
N TYR A 13 -19.20 2.26 7.53
CA TYR A 13 -19.39 1.33 8.64
C TYR A 13 -20.15 1.99 9.80
N ASP A 14 -20.98 1.23 10.48
CA ASP A 14 -21.69 1.68 11.67
C ASP A 14 -20.72 2.22 12.73
N GLY A 15 -21.01 3.43 13.20
CA GLY A 15 -20.15 4.13 14.17
C GLY A 15 -18.97 4.91 13.57
N SER A 16 -18.77 4.88 12.25
CA SER A 16 -17.81 5.76 11.57
C SER A 16 -18.49 7.07 11.15
N SER A 17 -17.80 8.21 11.34
CA SER A 17 -18.26 9.51 10.85
C SER A 17 -18.05 9.68 9.34
N ASP A 18 -17.19 8.87 8.74
CA ASP A 18 -16.77 9.02 7.35
C ASP A 18 -17.30 7.87 6.50
N ASN A 19 -17.87 8.21 5.34
CA ASN A 19 -18.24 7.23 4.33
C ASN A 19 -17.00 6.74 3.58
N ILE A 20 -16.99 5.45 3.25
CA ILE A 20 -15.96 4.84 2.40
C ILE A 20 -16.28 5.11 0.93
N PHE A 21 -17.56 5.03 0.57
CA PHE A 21 -18.06 5.35 -0.77
C PHE A 21 -19.13 6.42 -0.64
N GLU A 22 -19.10 7.43 -1.53
CA GLU A 22 -20.05 8.51 -1.58
C GLU A 22 -20.56 8.72 -3.00
N ASN A 23 -21.83 8.36 -3.24
CA ASN A 23 -22.52 8.58 -4.51
C ASN A 23 -21.73 8.10 -5.75
N VAL A 24 -21.15 6.91 -5.67
CA VAL A 24 -20.30 6.33 -6.73
C VAL A 24 -21.16 5.61 -7.75
N SER A 25 -20.91 5.86 -9.04
CA SER A 25 -21.62 5.21 -10.15
C SER A 25 -20.66 4.82 -11.25
N PHE A 26 -20.71 3.54 -11.67
CA PHE A 26 -19.93 2.99 -12.78
C PHE A 26 -20.51 1.66 -13.24
N HIS A 27 -20.01 1.13 -14.34
CA HIS A 27 -20.39 -0.18 -14.87
C HIS A 27 -19.19 -1.06 -15.12
N ILE A 28 -19.35 -2.36 -15.01
CA ILE A 28 -18.34 -3.40 -15.25
C ILE A 28 -18.95 -4.39 -16.26
N ASP A 29 -18.22 -4.71 -17.33
CA ASP A 29 -18.57 -5.81 -18.21
C ASP A 29 -18.06 -7.12 -17.60
N THR A 30 -18.89 -8.16 -17.62
CA THR A 30 -18.55 -9.47 -17.04
C THR A 30 -17.46 -10.22 -17.80
N ASP A 31 -17.06 -9.78 -18.99
CA ASP A 31 -15.93 -10.36 -19.73
C ASP A 31 -14.59 -9.71 -19.36
N TRP A 32 -14.58 -8.59 -18.63
CA TRP A 32 -13.37 -7.87 -18.27
C TRP A 32 -12.53 -8.59 -17.21
N LYS A 33 -11.24 -8.37 -17.29
CA LYS A 33 -10.25 -8.76 -16.27
C LYS A 33 -9.80 -7.49 -15.55
N LEU A 34 -10.47 -7.20 -14.44
CA LEU A 34 -10.28 -5.97 -13.70
C LEU A 34 -9.20 -6.12 -12.62
N GLY A 35 -8.15 -5.33 -12.70
CA GLY A 35 -7.22 -5.14 -11.58
C GLY A 35 -7.76 -4.07 -10.64
N PHE A 36 -8.02 -4.44 -9.38
CA PHE A 36 -8.55 -3.51 -8.39
C PHE A 36 -7.41 -2.93 -7.53
N THR A 37 -7.09 -1.66 -7.76
CA THR A 37 -5.96 -0.98 -7.12
C THR A 37 -6.41 0.15 -6.20
N GLY A 38 -5.60 0.42 -5.18
CA GLY A 38 -5.86 1.47 -4.17
C GLY A 38 -5.08 1.18 -2.90
N ARG A 39 -4.93 2.18 -2.03
CA ARG A 39 -4.26 2.00 -0.74
C ARG A 39 -5.02 1.03 0.16
N ASN A 40 -4.30 0.41 1.13
CA ASN A 40 -4.93 -0.40 2.15
C ASN A 40 -5.88 0.46 3.02
N GLY A 41 -7.02 -0.11 3.40
CA GLY A 41 -8.06 0.60 4.15
C GLY A 41 -8.97 1.52 3.33
N ARG A 42 -8.85 1.55 1.99
CA ARG A 42 -9.73 2.34 1.11
C ARG A 42 -11.00 1.62 0.67
N GLY A 43 -11.27 0.44 1.22
CA GLY A 43 -12.52 -0.27 0.96
C GLY A 43 -12.49 -1.24 -0.22
N LYS A 44 -11.32 -1.71 -0.69
CA LYS A 44 -11.26 -2.73 -1.76
C LYS A 44 -12.04 -3.99 -1.40
N THR A 45 -11.67 -4.64 -0.30
CA THR A 45 -12.38 -5.83 0.21
C THR A 45 -13.82 -5.51 0.61
N THR A 46 -14.08 -4.31 1.15
CA THR A 46 -15.43 -3.85 1.46
C THR A 46 -16.31 -3.78 0.21
N PHE A 47 -15.76 -3.26 -0.90
CA PHE A 47 -16.50 -3.22 -2.17
C PHE A 47 -16.83 -4.62 -2.68
N MET A 48 -15.89 -5.58 -2.61
CA MET A 48 -16.19 -6.97 -2.96
C MET A 48 -17.31 -7.57 -2.11
N LYS A 49 -17.30 -7.30 -0.80
CA LYS A 49 -18.36 -7.73 0.11
C LYS A 49 -19.72 -7.07 -0.16
N LEU A 50 -19.72 -5.81 -0.60
CA LEU A 50 -20.94 -5.13 -1.06
C LEU A 50 -21.51 -5.78 -2.33
N LEU A 51 -20.66 -6.20 -3.29
CA LEU A 51 -21.11 -6.97 -4.45
C LEU A 51 -21.73 -8.31 -4.06
N MET A 52 -21.20 -8.97 -3.02
CA MET A 52 -21.75 -10.22 -2.47
C MET A 52 -23.02 -10.01 -1.65
N GLY A 53 -23.43 -8.76 -1.36
CA GLY A 53 -24.58 -8.44 -0.56
C GLY A 53 -24.41 -8.68 0.95
N GLU A 54 -23.15 -8.74 1.44
CA GLU A 54 -22.88 -8.94 2.88
C GLU A 54 -23.19 -7.70 3.73
N PHE A 55 -23.28 -6.52 3.12
CA PHE A 55 -23.55 -5.26 3.81
C PHE A 55 -24.73 -4.52 3.19
N GLU A 56 -25.49 -3.83 4.03
CA GLU A 56 -26.52 -2.89 3.58
C GLU A 56 -25.87 -1.59 3.09
N TYR A 57 -26.35 -1.02 1.99
CA TYR A 57 -25.82 0.20 1.37
C TYR A 57 -26.94 1.06 0.78
N ILE A 58 -26.65 2.33 0.55
CA ILE A 58 -27.53 3.25 -0.16
C ILE A 58 -27.12 3.25 -1.65
N GLY A 59 -28.10 3.18 -2.54
CA GLY A 59 -27.91 3.10 -3.99
C GLY A 59 -28.42 1.78 -4.54
N LYS A 60 -27.91 1.38 -5.70
CA LYS A 60 -28.34 0.15 -6.36
C LYS A 60 -27.18 -0.54 -7.06
N ILE A 61 -27.02 -1.84 -6.83
CA ILE A 61 -26.14 -2.74 -7.59
C ILE A 61 -27.03 -3.73 -8.33
N THR A 62 -26.88 -3.80 -9.66
CA THR A 62 -27.64 -4.77 -10.50
C THR A 62 -26.65 -5.63 -11.26
N SER A 63 -26.81 -6.94 -11.16
CA SER A 63 -26.06 -7.95 -11.89
C SER A 63 -27.00 -9.05 -12.35
N SER A 64 -26.68 -9.67 -13.47
CA SER A 64 -27.32 -10.89 -13.97
C SER A 64 -26.52 -12.14 -13.68
N THR A 65 -25.34 -12.00 -13.05
CA THR A 65 -24.44 -13.09 -12.66
C THR A 65 -24.27 -13.08 -11.15
N ASP A 66 -24.08 -14.24 -10.58
CA ASP A 66 -23.73 -14.41 -9.18
C ASP A 66 -22.26 -14.02 -8.94
N PHE A 67 -21.92 -13.69 -7.69
CA PHE A 67 -20.56 -13.36 -7.30
C PHE A 67 -19.97 -14.45 -6.44
N GLU A 68 -18.72 -14.82 -6.71
CA GLU A 68 -17.97 -15.78 -5.93
C GLU A 68 -16.65 -15.17 -5.47
N TYR A 69 -16.31 -15.38 -4.20
CA TYR A 69 -15.17 -14.73 -3.56
C TYR A 69 -14.04 -15.72 -3.27
N PHE A 70 -12.82 -15.28 -3.52
CA PHE A 70 -11.60 -15.98 -3.15
C PHE A 70 -10.81 -15.10 -2.15
N PRO A 71 -10.28 -15.64 -1.05
CA PRO A 71 -10.41 -17.04 -0.61
C PRO A 71 -11.78 -17.35 0.03
N PHE A 72 -12.36 -18.45 -0.31
CA PHE A 72 -13.61 -18.92 0.33
C PHE A 72 -13.30 -19.86 1.51
N SER A 73 -14.23 -19.97 2.44
CA SER A 73 -14.11 -20.88 3.59
C SER A 73 -14.37 -22.34 3.17
N ILE A 74 -13.56 -23.25 3.69
CA ILE A 74 -13.70 -24.68 3.49
C ILE A 74 -14.38 -25.28 4.72
N SER A 75 -15.41 -26.11 4.49
CA SER A 75 -16.23 -26.72 5.55
C SER A 75 -15.43 -27.68 6.43
N ASP A 76 -14.61 -28.54 5.82
CA ASP A 76 -13.73 -29.50 6.52
C ASP A 76 -12.39 -29.65 5.77
N GLU A 77 -11.32 -29.11 6.35
CA GLU A 77 -9.97 -29.22 5.78
C GLU A 77 -9.40 -30.66 5.76
N ASN A 78 -10.00 -31.59 6.46
CA ASN A 78 -9.55 -32.99 6.46
C ASN A 78 -10.15 -33.81 5.32
N MET A 79 -11.12 -33.26 4.58
CA MET A 79 -11.65 -33.90 3.38
C MET A 79 -10.59 -34.00 2.27
N LEU A 80 -10.71 -35.03 1.44
CA LEU A 80 -9.93 -35.14 0.21
C LEU A 80 -10.30 -34.01 -0.76
N VAL A 81 -9.30 -33.49 -1.47
CA VAL A 81 -9.53 -32.41 -2.46
C VAL A 81 -10.60 -32.76 -3.47
N MET A 82 -10.68 -34.04 -3.89
CA MET A 82 -11.73 -34.51 -4.82
C MET A 82 -13.13 -34.35 -4.24
N HIS A 83 -13.34 -34.75 -2.98
CA HIS A 83 -14.66 -34.61 -2.34
C HIS A 83 -15.03 -33.16 -2.05
N LEU A 84 -14.04 -32.32 -1.71
CA LEU A 84 -14.25 -30.89 -1.59
C LEU A 84 -14.69 -30.26 -2.93
N ALA A 85 -14.12 -30.71 -4.02
CA ALA A 85 -14.50 -30.22 -5.35
C ALA A 85 -15.94 -30.64 -5.72
N GLU A 86 -16.36 -31.86 -5.37
CA GLU A 86 -17.73 -32.32 -5.56
C GLU A 86 -18.73 -31.53 -4.71
N GLU A 87 -18.36 -31.11 -3.47
CA GLU A 87 -19.20 -30.27 -2.63
C GLU A 87 -19.30 -28.83 -3.16
N ILE A 88 -18.17 -28.23 -3.55
CA ILE A 88 -18.07 -26.83 -3.97
C ILE A 88 -18.57 -26.62 -5.39
N CYS A 89 -18.32 -27.57 -6.29
CA CYS A 89 -18.62 -27.53 -7.71
C CYS A 89 -19.39 -28.78 -8.15
N PRO A 90 -20.63 -28.99 -7.72
CA PRO A 90 -21.37 -30.25 -7.93
C PRO A 90 -21.66 -30.55 -9.40
N ASN A 91 -21.59 -29.58 -10.29
CA ASN A 91 -21.81 -29.73 -11.73
C ASN A 91 -20.52 -30.04 -12.51
N ALA A 92 -19.34 -29.87 -11.88
CA ALA A 92 -18.07 -30.11 -12.53
C ALA A 92 -17.65 -31.58 -12.45
N GLU A 93 -17.14 -32.11 -13.55
CA GLU A 93 -16.60 -33.47 -13.58
C GLU A 93 -15.14 -33.50 -13.09
N ASN A 94 -14.71 -34.63 -12.51
CA ASN A 94 -13.34 -34.78 -11.97
C ASN A 94 -12.24 -34.50 -12.99
N TRP A 95 -12.47 -34.82 -14.26
CA TRP A 95 -11.49 -34.53 -15.32
C TRP A 95 -11.31 -33.02 -15.57
N GLU A 96 -12.32 -32.21 -15.32
CA GLU A 96 -12.26 -30.74 -15.45
C GLU A 96 -11.37 -30.18 -14.33
N LEU A 97 -11.53 -30.67 -13.10
CA LEU A 97 -10.65 -30.31 -11.99
C LEU A 97 -9.19 -30.66 -12.30
N ILE A 98 -8.92 -31.89 -12.77
CA ILE A 98 -7.58 -32.34 -13.14
C ILE A 98 -7.00 -31.43 -14.22
N LYS A 99 -7.77 -31.06 -15.21
CA LYS A 99 -7.37 -30.14 -16.28
C LYS A 99 -6.98 -28.75 -15.71
N GLU A 100 -7.80 -28.18 -14.82
CA GLU A 100 -7.51 -26.89 -14.20
C GLU A 100 -6.26 -26.96 -13.31
N LEU A 101 -6.10 -28.02 -12.52
CA LEU A 101 -4.91 -28.27 -11.69
C LEU A 101 -3.65 -28.46 -12.54
N SER A 102 -3.74 -29.17 -13.66
CA SER A 102 -2.63 -29.29 -14.63
C SER A 102 -2.19 -27.95 -15.21
N LEU A 103 -3.14 -27.03 -15.51
CA LEU A 103 -2.83 -25.66 -15.94
C LEU A 103 -2.12 -24.83 -14.85
N LEU A 104 -2.34 -25.17 -13.58
CA LEU A 104 -1.70 -24.58 -12.40
C LEU A 104 -0.42 -25.32 -11.99
N GLU A 105 0.02 -26.30 -12.77
CA GLU A 105 1.21 -27.12 -12.49
C GLU A 105 1.15 -27.75 -11.07
N VAL A 106 -0.02 -28.28 -10.70
CA VAL A 106 -0.24 -29.06 -9.46
C VAL A 106 -0.15 -30.54 -9.82
N GLU A 107 0.51 -31.32 -8.97
CA GLU A 107 0.67 -32.77 -9.17
C GLU A 107 -0.68 -33.50 -9.06
N ASP A 108 -0.88 -34.54 -9.87
CA ASP A 108 -2.15 -35.28 -9.95
C ASP A 108 -2.51 -36.01 -8.65
N ASP A 109 -1.55 -36.31 -7.77
CA ASP A 109 -1.78 -36.95 -6.49
C ASP A 109 -2.49 -36.04 -5.47
N VAL A 110 -2.43 -34.73 -5.66
CA VAL A 110 -3.05 -33.72 -4.76
C VAL A 110 -4.55 -33.94 -4.60
N ILE A 111 -5.25 -34.42 -5.65
CA ILE A 111 -6.70 -34.67 -5.56
C ILE A 111 -7.08 -35.77 -4.56
N TYR A 112 -6.15 -36.69 -4.27
CA TYR A 112 -6.35 -37.80 -3.32
C TYR A 112 -5.79 -37.48 -1.93
N ARG A 113 -5.28 -36.29 -1.70
CA ARG A 113 -4.76 -35.84 -0.40
C ARG A 113 -5.78 -35.03 0.38
N PRO A 114 -5.79 -35.12 1.72
CA PRO A 114 -6.55 -34.20 2.55
C PRO A 114 -6.09 -32.75 2.33
N PHE A 115 -7.02 -31.80 2.25
CA PHE A 115 -6.70 -30.39 2.00
C PHE A 115 -5.78 -29.79 3.09
N SER A 116 -5.91 -30.24 4.35
CA SER A 116 -5.06 -29.83 5.46
C SER A 116 -3.57 -30.14 5.25
N THR A 117 -3.25 -31.18 4.46
CA THR A 117 -1.86 -31.62 4.20
C THR A 117 -1.17 -30.84 3.09
N LEU A 118 -1.91 -30.01 2.37
CA LEU A 118 -1.37 -29.23 1.27
C LEU A 118 -0.55 -28.05 1.79
N SER A 119 0.50 -27.69 1.06
CA SER A 119 1.23 -26.43 1.27
C SER A 119 0.33 -25.23 0.98
N GLY A 120 0.64 -24.06 1.54
CA GLY A 120 -0.13 -22.83 1.30
C GLY A 120 -0.27 -22.50 -0.19
N GLY A 121 0.78 -22.75 -0.98
CA GLY A 121 0.75 -22.54 -2.42
C GLY A 121 -0.13 -23.54 -3.17
N GLU A 122 -0.11 -24.83 -2.77
CA GLU A 122 -1.04 -25.83 -3.32
C GLU A 122 -2.48 -25.54 -2.95
N LYS A 123 -2.77 -25.16 -1.68
CA LYS A 123 -4.10 -24.73 -1.22
C LYS A 123 -4.63 -23.61 -2.10
N THR A 124 -3.85 -22.56 -2.33
CA THR A 124 -4.22 -21.43 -3.19
C THR A 124 -4.56 -21.87 -4.62
N LYS A 125 -3.72 -22.73 -5.23
CA LYS A 125 -3.93 -23.22 -6.60
C LYS A 125 -5.17 -24.11 -6.70
N VAL A 126 -5.39 -25.00 -5.75
CA VAL A 126 -6.57 -25.86 -5.70
C VAL A 126 -7.85 -25.03 -5.55
N MET A 127 -7.85 -24.05 -4.66
CA MET A 127 -9.01 -23.17 -4.48
C MET A 127 -9.30 -22.35 -5.74
N LEU A 128 -8.26 -21.85 -6.42
CA LEU A 128 -8.43 -21.15 -7.70
C LEU A 128 -9.01 -22.07 -8.77
N ALA A 129 -8.52 -23.31 -8.88
CA ALA A 129 -9.07 -24.29 -9.82
C ALA A 129 -10.57 -24.53 -9.59
N MET A 130 -10.97 -24.78 -8.33
CA MET A 130 -12.37 -24.94 -7.93
C MET A 130 -13.21 -23.71 -8.24
N LEU A 131 -12.68 -22.50 -7.97
CA LEU A 131 -13.39 -21.25 -8.22
C LEU A 131 -13.73 -21.09 -9.72
N PHE A 132 -12.81 -21.42 -10.62
CA PHE A 132 -12.99 -21.29 -12.07
C PHE A 132 -13.82 -22.43 -12.69
N LEU A 133 -14.17 -23.45 -11.92
CA LEU A 133 -15.12 -24.49 -12.33
C LEU A 133 -16.58 -24.10 -12.06
N ARG A 134 -16.83 -23.05 -11.28
CA ARG A 134 -18.18 -22.55 -11.06
C ARG A 134 -18.70 -21.84 -12.30
N GLU A 135 -19.90 -22.20 -12.72
CA GLU A 135 -20.54 -21.64 -13.90
C GLU A 135 -21.36 -20.39 -13.58
N ASN A 136 -21.47 -19.49 -14.55
CA ASN A 136 -22.30 -18.26 -14.48
C ASN A 136 -21.98 -17.30 -13.34
N CYS A 137 -20.75 -17.32 -12.84
CA CYS A 137 -20.28 -16.48 -11.77
C CYS A 137 -19.29 -15.44 -12.25
N PHE A 138 -19.33 -14.27 -11.64
CA PHE A 138 -18.26 -13.26 -11.76
C PHE A 138 -17.37 -13.35 -10.52
N LEU A 139 -16.07 -13.53 -10.73
CA LEU A 139 -15.16 -13.93 -9.68
C LEU A 139 -14.50 -12.72 -9.00
N LEU A 140 -14.47 -12.72 -7.68
CA LEU A 140 -13.86 -11.70 -6.84
C LEU A 140 -12.62 -12.32 -6.17
N ILE A 141 -11.44 -12.03 -6.68
CA ILE A 141 -10.18 -12.68 -6.28
C ILE A 141 -9.36 -11.69 -5.46
N ASP A 142 -9.20 -11.95 -4.16
CA ASP A 142 -8.47 -11.09 -3.22
C ASP A 142 -7.12 -11.74 -2.85
N GLU A 143 -6.03 -11.14 -3.28
CA GLU A 143 -4.64 -11.48 -2.97
C GLU A 143 -4.26 -12.97 -3.19
N PRO A 144 -4.49 -13.55 -4.39
CA PRO A 144 -4.19 -14.96 -4.65
C PRO A 144 -2.68 -15.26 -4.69
N THR A 145 -1.85 -14.24 -4.70
CA THR A 145 -0.39 -14.35 -4.77
C THR A 145 0.29 -14.42 -3.40
N ASN A 146 -0.48 -14.22 -2.32
CA ASN A 146 0.03 -14.42 -0.97
C ASN A 146 0.43 -15.89 -0.79
N HIS A 147 1.52 -16.14 -0.08
CA HIS A 147 2.07 -17.48 0.16
C HIS A 147 2.63 -18.22 -1.09
N LEU A 148 2.62 -17.59 -2.28
CA LEU A 148 3.26 -18.15 -3.46
C LEU A 148 4.71 -17.69 -3.59
N ASP A 149 5.58 -18.63 -3.94
CA ASP A 149 6.93 -18.31 -4.37
C ASP A 149 6.94 -17.71 -5.80
N MET A 150 8.10 -17.29 -6.26
CA MET A 150 8.25 -16.62 -7.56
C MET A 150 7.70 -17.46 -8.72
N ASN A 151 7.96 -18.77 -8.73
CA ASN A 151 7.44 -19.68 -9.76
C ASN A 151 5.92 -19.85 -9.65
N GLY A 152 5.39 -19.97 -8.43
CA GLY A 152 3.95 -20.08 -8.20
C GLY A 152 3.19 -18.82 -8.68
N ARG A 153 3.75 -17.64 -8.48
CA ARG A 153 3.18 -16.37 -8.99
C ARG A 153 3.13 -16.33 -10.51
N GLU A 154 4.22 -16.76 -11.19
CA GLU A 154 4.25 -16.82 -12.67
C GLU A 154 3.24 -17.83 -13.24
N ILE A 155 3.04 -18.98 -12.56
CA ILE A 155 2.06 -20.00 -12.96
C ILE A 155 0.64 -19.43 -12.83
N VAL A 156 0.30 -18.86 -11.67
CA VAL A 156 -1.03 -18.27 -11.41
C VAL A 156 -1.29 -17.10 -12.36
N SER A 157 -0.29 -16.28 -12.65
CA SER A 157 -0.39 -15.18 -13.61
C SER A 157 -0.76 -15.71 -15.02
N ARG A 158 -0.02 -16.71 -15.52
CA ARG A 158 -0.33 -17.36 -16.81
C ARG A 158 -1.71 -18.01 -16.85
N TYR A 159 -2.14 -18.58 -15.74
CA TYR A 159 -3.44 -19.18 -15.58
C TYR A 159 -4.55 -18.13 -15.68
N LEU A 160 -4.49 -17.08 -14.88
CA LEU A 160 -5.47 -15.97 -14.88
C LEU A 160 -5.54 -15.26 -16.23
N LYS A 161 -4.41 -15.11 -16.91
CA LYS A 161 -4.36 -14.53 -18.27
C LYS A 161 -5.27 -15.24 -19.27
N ARG A 162 -5.48 -16.55 -19.11
CA ARG A 162 -6.33 -17.37 -19.98
C ARG A 162 -7.82 -17.31 -19.61
N LYS A 163 -8.14 -16.79 -18.42
CA LYS A 163 -9.50 -16.70 -17.87
C LYS A 163 -10.12 -15.34 -18.19
N LYS A 164 -11.42 -15.22 -17.94
CA LYS A 164 -12.20 -13.98 -18.11
C LYS A 164 -13.17 -13.82 -16.96
N GLY A 165 -13.71 -12.60 -16.81
CA GLY A 165 -14.79 -12.35 -15.90
C GLY A 165 -14.37 -12.36 -14.43
N PHE A 166 -13.41 -11.51 -14.04
CA PHE A 166 -13.01 -11.41 -12.66
C PHE A 166 -12.53 -10.00 -12.26
N ILE A 167 -12.62 -9.72 -10.97
CA ILE A 167 -11.88 -8.64 -10.30
C ILE A 167 -10.73 -9.26 -9.53
N LEU A 168 -9.53 -8.76 -9.73
CA LEU A 168 -8.31 -9.18 -9.07
C LEU A 168 -7.78 -8.06 -8.17
N ILE A 169 -7.76 -8.28 -6.86
CA ILE A 169 -6.92 -7.47 -5.95
C ILE A 169 -5.58 -8.19 -5.86
N SER A 170 -4.51 -7.50 -6.20
CA SER A 170 -3.16 -7.96 -5.96
C SER A 170 -2.23 -6.79 -5.74
N HIS A 171 -1.22 -7.00 -4.91
CA HIS A 171 -0.14 -6.06 -4.68
C HIS A 171 1.11 -6.38 -5.52
N ASP A 172 1.05 -7.44 -6.33
CA ASP A 172 2.11 -7.83 -7.26
C ASP A 172 1.89 -7.18 -8.62
N ARG A 173 2.77 -6.22 -8.97
CA ARG A 173 2.68 -5.45 -10.22
C ARG A 173 2.85 -6.31 -11.46
N ALA A 174 3.75 -7.31 -11.39
CA ALA A 174 3.99 -8.21 -12.53
C ALA A 174 2.76 -9.06 -12.84
N VAL A 175 2.09 -9.58 -11.80
CA VAL A 175 0.86 -10.35 -11.94
C VAL A 175 -0.26 -9.49 -12.52
N LEU A 176 -0.45 -8.26 -12.01
CA LEU A 176 -1.44 -7.34 -12.56
C LEU A 176 -1.17 -7.02 -14.02
N ASP A 177 0.07 -6.70 -14.37
CA ASP A 177 0.44 -6.36 -15.75
C ASP A 177 0.18 -7.49 -16.74
N GLU A 178 0.37 -8.73 -16.31
CA GLU A 178 0.19 -9.89 -17.18
C GLU A 178 -1.28 -10.30 -17.33
N CYS A 179 -2.10 -10.16 -16.26
CA CYS A 179 -3.43 -10.78 -16.19
C CYS A 179 -4.56 -9.86 -16.60
N ILE A 180 -4.46 -8.54 -16.34
CA ILE A 180 -5.59 -7.61 -16.45
C ILE A 180 -5.63 -6.87 -17.78
N ASP A 181 -6.82 -6.43 -18.17
CA ASP A 181 -7.09 -5.58 -19.33
C ASP A 181 -7.78 -4.26 -18.97
N HIS A 182 -8.26 -4.14 -17.74
CA HIS A 182 -8.83 -2.92 -17.16
C HIS A 182 -8.36 -2.73 -15.74
N VAL A 183 -8.21 -1.48 -15.31
CA VAL A 183 -7.87 -1.11 -13.93
C VAL A 183 -9.03 -0.36 -13.29
N LEU A 184 -9.55 -0.89 -12.20
CA LEU A 184 -10.46 -0.21 -11.29
C LEU A 184 -9.62 0.42 -10.19
N SER A 185 -9.64 1.75 -10.04
CA SER A 185 -8.87 2.45 -9.02
C SER A 185 -9.76 3.19 -8.04
N ILE A 186 -9.56 2.95 -6.73
CA ILE A 186 -10.17 3.76 -5.67
C ILE A 186 -9.22 4.90 -5.33
N ASN A 187 -9.66 6.12 -5.64
CA ASN A 187 -9.06 7.36 -5.17
C ASN A 187 -9.77 7.86 -3.90
N ARG A 188 -9.35 9.01 -3.36
CA ARG A 188 -10.00 9.59 -2.16
C ARG A 188 -11.46 9.98 -2.39
N THR A 189 -11.80 10.39 -3.59
CA THR A 189 -13.09 11.04 -3.92
C THR A 189 -13.90 10.30 -4.97
N ASN A 190 -13.28 9.42 -5.75
CA ASN A 190 -13.95 8.73 -6.86
C ASN A 190 -13.36 7.35 -7.12
N ILE A 191 -14.13 6.55 -7.83
CA ILE A 191 -13.69 5.29 -8.45
C ILE A 191 -13.58 5.55 -9.95
N GLU A 192 -12.46 5.14 -10.53
CA GLU A 192 -12.20 5.28 -11.96
C GLU A 192 -11.89 3.92 -12.57
N ILE A 193 -12.41 3.68 -13.77
CA ILE A 193 -12.09 2.50 -14.56
C ILE A 193 -11.35 2.96 -15.81
N GLU A 194 -10.16 2.42 -16.05
CA GLU A 194 -9.35 2.68 -17.22
C GLU A 194 -9.03 1.38 -17.95
N GLN A 195 -9.12 1.41 -19.29
CA GLN A 195 -8.68 0.30 -20.12
C GLN A 195 -7.16 0.28 -20.22
N GLY A 196 -6.57 -0.88 -20.04
CA GLY A 196 -5.13 -1.13 -20.11
C GLY A 196 -4.63 -2.00 -18.95
N ASN A 197 -3.34 -2.32 -19.00
CA ASN A 197 -2.65 -3.02 -17.92
C ASN A 197 -2.22 -2.06 -16.82
N TYR A 198 -1.69 -2.60 -15.73
CA TYR A 198 -1.27 -1.81 -14.56
C TYR A 198 -0.19 -0.77 -14.91
N SER A 199 0.84 -1.13 -15.69
CA SER A 199 1.93 -0.21 -16.08
C SER A 199 1.42 0.96 -16.92
N SER A 200 0.49 0.74 -17.85
CA SER A 200 -0.10 1.82 -18.65
C SER A 200 -0.92 2.77 -17.77
N TRP A 201 -1.73 2.23 -16.88
CA TRP A 201 -2.49 3.01 -15.90
C TRP A 201 -1.57 3.81 -14.96
N GLU A 202 -0.51 3.19 -14.42
CA GLU A 202 0.46 3.85 -13.53
C GLU A 202 1.17 5.02 -14.23
N SER A 203 1.56 4.83 -15.49
CA SER A 203 2.16 5.88 -16.30
C SER A 203 1.19 7.05 -16.51
N ASN A 204 -0.06 6.76 -16.89
CA ASN A 204 -1.10 7.77 -17.06
C ASN A 204 -1.39 8.51 -15.75
N LYS A 205 -1.51 7.78 -14.64
CA LYS A 205 -1.72 8.36 -13.31
C LYS A 205 -0.56 9.25 -12.91
N SER A 206 0.69 8.81 -13.07
CA SER A 206 1.88 9.59 -12.77
C SER A 206 1.96 10.88 -13.59
N ALA A 207 1.59 10.82 -14.88
CA ALA A 207 1.53 12.01 -15.74
C ALA A 207 0.44 12.99 -15.27
N ARG A 208 -0.74 12.49 -14.91
CA ARG A 208 -1.84 13.33 -14.34
C ARG A 208 -1.43 13.94 -13.00
N ASP A 209 -0.88 13.16 -12.08
CA ASP A 209 -0.44 13.63 -10.77
C ASP A 209 0.64 14.72 -10.88
N ASN A 210 1.58 14.57 -11.82
CA ASN A 210 2.60 15.58 -12.09
C ASN A 210 2.00 16.87 -12.67
N PHE A 211 1.06 16.76 -13.61
CA PHE A 211 0.38 17.91 -14.18
C PHE A 211 -0.44 18.67 -13.11
N GLU A 212 -1.20 17.94 -12.31
CA GLU A 212 -1.98 18.49 -11.21
C GLU A 212 -1.08 19.12 -10.13
N ALA A 213 0.09 18.51 -9.85
CA ALA A 213 1.06 19.05 -8.93
C ALA A 213 1.57 20.43 -9.38
N VAL A 214 1.90 20.57 -10.66
CA VAL A 214 2.34 21.84 -11.23
C VAL A 214 1.20 22.88 -11.18
N GLN A 215 -0.04 22.48 -11.46
CA GLN A 215 -1.20 23.37 -11.34
C GLN A 215 -1.43 23.80 -9.89
N ASN A 216 -1.37 22.84 -8.94
CA ASN A 216 -1.52 23.14 -7.52
C ASN A 216 -0.43 24.10 -7.00
N GLU A 217 0.80 23.98 -7.48
CA GLU A 217 1.86 24.94 -7.13
C GLU A 217 1.59 26.35 -7.68
N LYS A 218 1.08 26.44 -8.90
CA LYS A 218 0.67 27.73 -9.47
C LYS A 218 -0.47 28.35 -8.65
N LEU A 219 -1.52 27.58 -8.37
CA LEU A 219 -2.66 28.02 -7.56
C LEU A 219 -2.22 28.45 -6.15
N LYS A 220 -1.33 27.69 -5.49
CA LYS A 220 -0.78 28.07 -4.17
C LYS A 220 0.00 29.39 -4.22
N LYS A 221 0.79 29.61 -5.27
CA LYS A 221 1.51 30.89 -5.47
C LYS A 221 0.52 32.04 -5.67
N GLU A 222 -0.54 31.82 -6.45
CA GLU A 222 -1.58 32.83 -6.69
C GLU A 222 -2.37 33.15 -5.41
N ILE A 223 -2.77 32.12 -4.64
CA ILE A 223 -3.43 32.30 -3.34
C ILE A 223 -2.52 33.11 -2.40
N LYS A 224 -1.24 32.74 -2.28
CA LYS A 224 -0.27 33.49 -1.46
C LYS A 224 -0.11 34.95 -1.90
N ASN A 225 -0.15 35.22 -3.20
CA ASN A 225 -0.09 36.57 -3.73
C ASN A 225 -1.36 37.36 -3.39
N LEU A 226 -2.53 36.71 -3.46
CA LEU A 226 -3.82 37.31 -3.08
C LEU A 226 -3.89 37.62 -1.58
N GLU A 227 -3.44 36.67 -0.72
CA GLU A 227 -3.31 36.87 0.72
C GLU A 227 -2.37 38.05 1.06
N ALA A 228 -1.23 38.13 0.38
CA ALA A 228 -0.31 39.24 0.56
C ALA A 228 -0.94 40.59 0.10
N ALA A 229 -1.74 40.59 -0.98
CA ALA A 229 -2.49 41.76 -1.42
C ALA A 229 -3.58 42.16 -0.43
N ALA A 230 -4.32 41.20 0.13
CA ALA A 230 -5.30 41.41 1.19
C ALA A 230 -4.67 42.04 2.45
N ARG A 231 -3.53 41.52 2.90
CA ARG A 231 -2.79 42.10 4.05
C ARG A 231 -2.37 43.56 3.78
N ARG A 232 -1.83 43.84 2.59
CA ARG A 232 -1.45 45.21 2.22
C ARG A 232 -2.67 46.16 2.16
N ALA A 233 -3.82 45.66 1.67
CA ALA A 233 -5.06 46.43 1.64
C ALA A 233 -5.57 46.72 3.06
N ALA A 234 -5.54 45.73 3.97
CA ALA A 234 -5.89 45.87 5.39
C ALA A 234 -4.97 46.91 6.09
N GLU A 235 -3.63 46.77 5.94
CA GLU A 235 -2.65 47.72 6.51
C GLU A 235 -2.85 49.13 5.98
N HIS A 236 -3.22 49.29 4.70
CA HIS A 236 -3.50 50.61 4.11
C HIS A 236 -4.79 51.16 4.68
N SER A 237 -5.82 50.35 4.90
CA SER A 237 -7.07 50.75 5.56
C SER A 237 -6.82 51.23 6.99
N ASP A 238 -6.01 50.47 7.79
CA ASP A 238 -5.63 50.82 9.15
C ASP A 238 -4.84 52.16 9.23
N LYS A 239 -3.90 52.36 8.29
CA LYS A 239 -3.14 53.59 8.21
C LYS A 239 -4.06 54.81 7.94
N ILE A 240 -5.06 54.65 7.07
CA ILE A 240 -6.04 55.70 6.80
C ILE A 240 -6.92 55.95 8.04
N GLU A 241 -7.25 54.93 8.80
CA GLU A 241 -8.04 55.06 10.02
C GLU A 241 -7.26 55.78 11.13
N ARG A 242 -5.97 55.45 11.32
CA ARG A 242 -5.07 56.13 12.25
C ARG A 242 -4.85 57.62 11.92
N THR A 243 -4.84 57.98 10.65
CA THR A 243 -4.78 59.40 10.24
C THR A 243 -6.01 60.21 10.63
N LYS A 244 -7.14 59.54 10.97
CA LYS A 244 -8.35 60.20 11.51
C LYS A 244 -8.22 60.55 13.01
N ILE A 245 -7.42 59.79 13.74
CA ILE A 245 -7.33 59.91 15.23
C ILE A 245 -6.24 60.92 15.63
N GLY A 246 -5.33 61.29 14.78
CA GLY A 246 -4.18 62.17 15.06
C GLY A 246 -4.46 63.66 14.96
N PHE A 247 -5.65 64.11 15.29
CA PHE A 247 -6.00 65.55 15.26
C PHE A 247 -5.88 66.22 16.63
N ASP A 248 -4.99 67.18 16.73
CA ASP A 248 -4.83 68.05 17.91
C ASP A 248 -5.82 69.20 17.84
N PRO A 249 -6.84 69.26 18.74
CA PRO A 249 -7.88 70.30 18.69
C PRO A 249 -7.37 71.72 18.94
N MET A 250 -6.16 71.91 19.51
CA MET A 250 -5.62 73.19 19.87
C MET A 250 -4.86 73.90 18.74
N LYS A 251 -4.62 73.28 17.59
CA LYS A 251 -3.74 73.82 16.54
C LYS A 251 -4.40 74.34 15.29
N THR A 252 -5.75 74.36 15.15
CA THR A 252 -6.36 74.79 13.87
C THR A 252 -7.70 75.44 14.03
N ASP A 253 -7.70 76.76 14.02
CA ASP A 253 -8.77 77.54 13.53
C ASP A 253 -8.76 77.52 11.97
N LYS A 254 -9.93 77.28 11.32
CA LYS A 254 -10.18 77.32 9.88
C LYS A 254 -9.89 76.04 9.10
N LEU A 255 -10.75 75.05 9.18
CA LEU A 255 -10.84 74.06 8.08
C LEU A 255 -12.06 73.11 8.16
N THR A 256 -13.27 73.64 8.49
CA THR A 256 -14.51 72.81 8.50
C THR A 256 -14.87 72.24 7.13
N SER A 257 -14.63 72.98 6.04
CA SER A 257 -15.00 72.56 4.67
C SER A 257 -14.03 71.44 4.12
N ARG A 258 -12.76 71.49 4.51
CA ARG A 258 -11.77 70.41 4.16
C ARG A 258 -12.00 69.11 4.94
N ARG A 259 -12.51 69.17 6.17
CA ARG A 259 -12.85 68.00 6.99
C ARG A 259 -13.92 67.14 6.33
N CYS A 260 -15.00 67.70 5.83
CA CYS A 260 -16.06 66.96 5.13
C CYS A 260 -15.55 66.29 3.86
N SER A 261 -14.64 66.94 3.13
CA SER A 261 -14.07 66.39 1.91
C SER A 261 -13.07 65.24 2.19
N ILE A 262 -12.27 65.35 3.26
CA ILE A 262 -11.35 64.30 3.71
C ILE A 262 -12.12 63.11 4.27
N ALA A 263 -13.16 63.33 5.08
CA ALA A 263 -14.02 62.27 5.60
C ALA A 263 -14.75 61.51 4.47
N ARG A 264 -15.26 62.23 3.44
CA ARG A 264 -15.84 61.60 2.25
C ARG A 264 -14.83 60.77 1.43
N LYS A 265 -13.63 61.30 1.22
CA LYS A 265 -12.54 60.56 0.53
C LYS A 265 -12.12 59.31 1.34
N SER A 266 -11.95 59.44 2.64
CA SER A 266 -11.62 58.32 3.53
C SER A 266 -12.72 57.27 3.53
N LYS A 267 -14.00 57.63 3.63
CA LYS A 267 -15.12 56.67 3.54
C LYS A 267 -15.19 55.96 2.19
N LYS A 268 -14.93 56.70 1.08
CA LYS A 268 -14.89 56.12 -0.27
C LYS A 268 -13.71 55.13 -0.45
N LEU A 269 -12.53 55.46 0.11
CA LEU A 269 -11.36 54.58 0.12
C LEU A 269 -11.59 53.34 0.97
N MET A 270 -12.16 53.47 2.18
CA MET A 270 -12.50 52.37 3.07
C MET A 270 -13.54 51.41 2.45
N ASN A 271 -14.58 51.95 1.80
CA ASN A 271 -15.56 51.14 1.08
C ASN A 271 -14.92 50.39 -0.12
N ARG A 272 -13.96 51.01 -0.82
CA ARG A 272 -13.20 50.34 -1.88
C ARG A 272 -12.29 49.24 -1.34
N SER A 273 -11.62 49.49 -0.20
CA SER A 273 -10.78 48.48 0.47
C SER A 273 -11.61 47.27 0.91
N LYS A 274 -12.76 47.50 1.61
CA LYS A 274 -13.68 46.43 1.98
C LYS A 274 -14.24 45.64 0.79
N ALA A 275 -14.61 46.33 -0.28
CA ALA A 275 -15.09 45.66 -1.51
C ALA A 275 -13.97 44.85 -2.18
N MET A 276 -12.71 45.29 -2.07
CA MET A 276 -11.55 44.57 -2.58
C MET A 276 -11.22 43.36 -1.71
N GLU A 277 -11.30 43.46 -0.38
CA GLU A 277 -11.14 42.35 0.58
C GLU A 277 -12.16 41.24 0.30
N VAL A 278 -13.44 41.53 0.20
CA VAL A 278 -14.50 40.59 -0.12
C VAL A 278 -14.25 39.85 -1.45
N ARG A 279 -13.78 40.61 -2.48
CA ARG A 279 -13.43 40.00 -3.77
C ARG A 279 -12.23 39.04 -3.63
N ILE A 280 -11.19 39.46 -2.92
CA ILE A 280 -10.00 38.65 -2.71
C ILE A 280 -10.34 37.38 -1.91
N GLU A 281 -11.16 37.49 -0.85
CA GLU A 281 -11.67 36.34 -0.09
C GLU A 281 -12.45 35.37 -0.98
N SER A 282 -13.38 35.86 -1.80
CA SER A 282 -14.12 35.04 -2.76
C SER A 282 -13.20 34.37 -3.79
N ASP A 283 -12.17 35.05 -4.27
CA ASP A 283 -11.20 34.50 -5.23
C ASP A 283 -10.27 33.46 -4.56
N ILE A 284 -9.88 33.68 -3.29
CA ILE A 284 -9.14 32.68 -2.49
C ILE A 284 -9.99 31.44 -2.27
N GLU A 285 -11.27 31.59 -1.90
CA GLU A 285 -12.18 30.48 -1.68
C GLU A 285 -12.39 29.64 -2.95
N LYS A 286 -12.65 30.31 -4.09
CA LYS A 286 -12.75 29.63 -5.39
C LYS A 286 -11.47 28.89 -5.77
N LYS A 287 -10.30 29.53 -5.61
CA LYS A 287 -9.02 28.91 -5.95
C LYS A 287 -8.62 27.80 -4.98
N SER A 288 -8.95 27.91 -3.70
CA SER A 288 -8.74 26.84 -2.72
C SER A 288 -9.61 25.62 -3.03
N GLY A 289 -10.85 25.83 -3.50
CA GLY A 289 -11.72 24.74 -3.98
C GLY A 289 -11.22 24.03 -5.25
N LEU A 290 -10.35 24.68 -6.02
CA LEU A 290 -9.72 24.08 -7.20
C LEU A 290 -8.45 23.26 -6.87
N LEU A 291 -7.93 23.36 -5.63
CA LEU A 291 -6.78 22.59 -5.21
C LEU A 291 -7.16 21.11 -5.11
N ARG A 292 -6.57 20.29 -5.97
CA ARG A 292 -6.77 18.84 -5.95
C ARG A 292 -5.91 18.19 -4.88
N ASN A 293 -6.51 17.24 -4.17
CA ASN A 293 -5.81 16.42 -3.19
C ASN A 293 -5.00 15.32 -3.92
N ILE A 294 -3.76 15.66 -4.28
CA ILE A 294 -2.82 14.68 -4.85
C ILE A 294 -2.30 13.80 -3.71
N GLU A 295 -2.40 12.50 -3.88
CA GLU A 295 -1.77 11.54 -2.96
C GLU A 295 -0.25 11.59 -3.11
N ARG A 296 0.42 12.38 -2.28
CA ARG A 296 1.89 12.41 -2.25
C ARG A 296 2.41 11.44 -1.21
N THR A 297 3.29 10.56 -1.64
CA THR A 297 4.10 9.77 -0.72
C THR A 297 5.22 10.64 -0.16
N SER A 298 5.34 10.68 1.17
CA SER A 298 6.44 11.42 1.80
C SER A 298 7.70 10.55 1.79
N PRO A 299 8.88 11.10 1.43
CA PRO A 299 10.10 10.30 1.39
C PRO A 299 10.47 9.77 2.78
N LEU A 300 10.81 8.50 2.83
CA LEU A 300 11.35 7.83 4.00
C LEU A 300 12.87 8.08 4.09
N LYS A 301 13.46 7.77 5.23
CA LYS A 301 14.92 7.84 5.45
C LYS A 301 15.38 6.61 6.19
N LEU A 302 16.57 6.13 5.87
CA LEU A 302 17.21 4.98 6.50
C LEU A 302 18.50 5.43 7.19
N PRO A 303 18.67 5.21 8.51
CA PRO A 303 19.85 5.61 9.26
C PRO A 303 21.00 4.60 9.07
N ILE A 304 21.72 4.67 7.94
CA ILE A 304 22.81 3.77 7.61
C ILE A 304 24.05 4.10 8.41
N MET A 305 24.63 3.10 9.07
CA MET A 305 25.93 3.18 9.71
C MET A 305 27.03 2.68 8.75
N LYS A 306 28.14 3.39 8.70
CA LYS A 306 29.31 2.92 7.95
C LYS A 306 30.14 1.97 8.82
N PHE A 307 30.51 0.83 8.27
CA PHE A 307 31.42 -0.10 8.92
C PHE A 307 32.86 0.12 8.42
N HIS A 308 33.86 -0.18 9.24
CA HIS A 308 35.26 0.01 8.91
C HIS A 308 35.81 -0.97 7.86
N SER A 309 35.17 -2.15 7.72
CA SER A 309 35.51 -3.17 6.72
C SER A 309 34.51 -3.13 5.57
N ASN A 310 34.98 -3.35 4.34
CA ASN A 310 34.11 -3.47 3.18
C ASN A 310 33.27 -4.77 3.24
N LYS A 311 33.85 -5.88 3.75
CA LYS A 311 33.15 -7.16 3.88
C LYS A 311 32.43 -7.21 5.22
N LEU A 312 31.10 -7.32 5.15
CA LEU A 312 30.21 -7.33 6.32
C LEU A 312 29.90 -8.76 6.78
N LEU A 313 29.56 -9.64 5.84
CA LEU A 313 29.15 -11.02 6.10
C LEU A 313 29.72 -11.93 5.01
N SER A 314 30.14 -13.12 5.42
CA SER A 314 30.54 -14.20 4.51
C SER A 314 29.93 -15.51 4.98
N VAL A 315 29.17 -16.17 4.13
CA VAL A 315 28.60 -17.49 4.34
C VAL A 315 29.30 -18.43 3.39
N LYS A 316 29.84 -19.56 3.89
CA LYS A 316 30.58 -20.55 3.11
C LYS A 316 30.10 -21.96 3.39
N ASN A 317 29.70 -22.68 2.34
CA ASN A 317 29.30 -24.08 2.32
C ASN A 317 28.30 -24.38 3.45
N LEU A 318 27.33 -23.47 3.67
CA LEU A 318 26.35 -23.57 4.74
C LEU A 318 25.29 -24.60 4.39
N SER A 319 25.12 -25.61 5.27
CA SER A 319 24.00 -26.54 5.19
C SER A 319 23.26 -26.55 6.52
N VAL A 320 21.95 -26.53 6.48
CA VAL A 320 21.07 -26.38 7.65
C VAL A 320 20.23 -27.61 7.86
N TYR A 321 20.09 -28.02 9.14
CA TYR A 321 19.39 -29.23 9.53
C TYR A 321 18.35 -28.96 10.62
N TYR A 322 17.19 -29.64 10.52
CA TYR A 322 16.19 -29.76 11.57
C TYR A 322 15.92 -31.24 11.81
N ASP A 323 16.03 -31.69 13.04
CA ASP A 323 15.79 -33.09 13.45
C ASP A 323 16.43 -34.10 12.49
N SER A 324 17.70 -33.88 12.12
CA SER A 324 18.47 -34.72 11.17
C SER A 324 18.03 -34.63 9.71
N LYS A 325 16.99 -33.88 9.39
CA LYS A 325 16.57 -33.60 8.00
C LYS A 325 17.33 -32.38 7.46
N MET A 326 18.04 -32.59 6.36
CA MET A 326 18.71 -31.50 5.64
C MET A 326 17.65 -30.64 4.93
N ILE A 327 17.65 -29.33 5.20
CA ILE A 327 16.73 -28.37 4.58
C ILE A 327 17.37 -27.67 3.38
N CYS A 328 18.63 -27.25 3.53
CA CYS A 328 19.40 -26.68 2.42
C CYS A 328 20.87 -27.14 2.54
N SER A 329 21.58 -27.09 1.43
CA SER A 329 22.97 -27.52 1.34
C SER A 329 23.83 -26.60 0.50
N ASP A 330 25.10 -26.48 0.90
CA ASP A 330 26.17 -25.80 0.14
C ASP A 330 25.89 -24.35 -0.28
N ILE A 331 25.26 -23.59 0.59
CA ILE A 331 24.95 -22.18 0.33
C ILE A 331 26.18 -21.33 0.64
N SER A 332 26.60 -20.52 -0.35
CA SER A 332 27.76 -19.64 -0.21
C SER A 332 27.46 -18.28 -0.83
N PHE A 333 27.66 -17.20 -0.08
CA PHE A 333 27.59 -15.82 -0.55
C PHE A 333 28.34 -14.86 0.36
N ASP A 334 28.69 -13.72 -0.18
CA ASP A 334 29.38 -12.63 0.53
C ASP A 334 28.54 -11.35 0.43
N ILE A 335 28.46 -10.57 1.52
CA ILE A 335 27.82 -9.25 1.53
C ILE A 335 28.88 -8.21 1.82
N ASN A 336 29.10 -7.29 0.89
CA ASN A 336 29.96 -6.12 1.07
C ASN A 336 29.14 -4.88 1.39
N ALA A 337 29.81 -3.81 1.80
CA ALA A 337 29.17 -2.53 2.04
C ALA A 337 28.48 -2.00 0.78
N GLY A 338 27.19 -1.76 0.83
CA GLY A 338 26.37 -1.28 -0.29
C GLY A 338 25.80 -2.37 -1.19
N ASP A 339 26.09 -3.66 -0.92
CA ASP A 339 25.50 -4.78 -1.67
C ASP A 339 24.07 -5.06 -1.19
N ILE A 340 23.19 -5.36 -2.13
CA ILE A 340 21.83 -5.85 -1.86
C ILE A 340 21.75 -7.27 -2.40
N ILE A 341 21.59 -8.27 -1.51
CA ILE A 341 21.47 -9.67 -1.88
C ILE A 341 20.05 -10.16 -1.61
N ALA A 342 19.42 -10.76 -2.62
CA ALA A 342 18.12 -11.40 -2.52
C ALA A 342 18.28 -12.92 -2.46
N LEU A 343 17.82 -13.55 -1.37
CA LEU A 343 17.74 -15.01 -1.28
C LEU A 343 16.52 -15.49 -2.05
N SER A 344 16.73 -16.26 -3.10
CA SER A 344 15.68 -16.75 -3.99
C SER A 344 15.64 -18.29 -3.98
N GLY A 345 14.45 -18.86 -3.85
CA GLY A 345 14.23 -20.29 -3.85
C GLY A 345 12.78 -20.62 -3.49
N ARG A 346 12.41 -21.90 -3.60
CA ARG A 346 11.07 -22.41 -3.28
C ARG A 346 10.71 -22.13 -1.80
N ASN A 347 9.40 -22.10 -1.52
CA ASN A 347 8.95 -22.02 -0.13
C ASN A 347 9.43 -23.27 0.64
N GLY A 348 9.89 -23.07 1.89
CA GLY A 348 10.43 -24.14 2.72
C GLY A 348 11.87 -24.58 2.41
N CYS A 349 12.60 -23.96 1.45
CA CYS A 349 13.99 -24.31 1.14
C CYS A 349 15.03 -23.80 2.15
N GLY A 350 14.61 -23.16 3.26
CA GLY A 350 15.49 -22.75 4.36
C GLY A 350 15.95 -21.29 4.35
N LYS A 351 15.37 -20.40 3.53
CA LYS A 351 15.73 -18.97 3.50
C LYS A 351 15.66 -18.31 4.88
N THR A 352 14.52 -18.42 5.56
CA THR A 352 14.31 -17.89 6.91
C THR A 352 15.25 -18.55 7.93
N SER A 353 15.57 -19.84 7.79
CA SER A 353 16.51 -20.52 8.68
C SER A 353 17.93 -19.96 8.59
N ILE A 354 18.38 -19.59 7.39
CA ILE A 354 19.67 -18.92 7.21
C ILE A 354 19.65 -17.53 7.85
N ILE A 355 18.57 -16.76 7.67
CA ILE A 355 18.41 -15.46 8.32
C ILE A 355 18.49 -15.60 9.84
N LYS A 356 17.76 -16.56 10.43
CA LYS A 356 17.79 -16.85 11.86
C LYS A 356 19.18 -17.18 12.37
N LEU A 357 19.93 -18.00 11.63
CA LEU A 357 21.33 -18.32 11.95
C LEU A 357 22.22 -17.08 11.92
N ILE A 358 22.09 -16.21 10.92
CA ILE A 358 22.84 -14.95 10.82
C ILE A 358 22.49 -14.02 11.98
N CYS A 359 21.23 -14.01 12.42
CA CYS A 359 20.75 -13.25 13.58
C CYS A 359 21.15 -13.85 14.93
N GLY A 360 21.81 -15.03 14.94
CA GLY A 360 22.36 -15.67 16.13
C GLY A 360 21.49 -16.72 16.80
N GLU A 361 20.41 -17.18 16.12
CA GLU A 361 19.64 -18.33 16.62
C GLU A 361 20.46 -19.63 16.51
N ASN A 362 20.31 -20.49 17.50
CA ASN A 362 21.05 -21.78 17.56
C ASN A 362 20.31 -22.85 16.74
N ILE A 363 20.64 -22.97 15.46
CA ILE A 363 20.11 -23.98 14.54
C ILE A 363 21.26 -24.87 14.10
N SER A 364 21.00 -26.20 14.02
CA SER A 364 22.02 -27.18 13.61
C SER A 364 22.46 -26.91 12.16
N HIS A 365 23.76 -26.72 11.97
CA HIS A 365 24.33 -26.41 10.66
C HIS A 365 25.76 -26.92 10.50
N THR A 366 26.20 -27.04 9.25
CA THR A 366 27.59 -27.21 8.85
C THR A 366 28.01 -26.03 7.96
N GLY A 367 29.32 -25.83 7.81
CA GLY A 367 29.87 -24.69 7.10
C GLY A 367 30.21 -23.54 8.05
N TYR A 368 30.43 -22.35 7.49
CA TYR A 368 30.93 -21.18 8.25
C TYR A 368 30.14 -19.95 7.97
N ILE A 369 29.77 -19.22 9.03
CA ILE A 369 29.25 -17.86 8.97
C ILE A 369 30.31 -16.95 9.60
N ILE A 370 30.93 -16.10 8.80
CA ILE A 370 31.96 -15.17 9.22
C ILE A 370 31.39 -13.77 9.25
N MET A 371 31.21 -13.22 10.45
CA MET A 371 30.68 -11.90 10.69
C MET A 371 31.42 -11.23 11.84
N ASN A 372 31.64 -9.91 11.73
CA ASN A 372 32.25 -9.18 12.84
C ASN A 372 31.25 -8.99 13.99
N ARG A 373 31.70 -9.23 15.22
CA ARG A 373 30.87 -9.11 16.44
C ARG A 373 30.33 -7.69 16.67
N GLN A 374 30.97 -6.68 16.11
CA GLN A 374 30.53 -5.27 16.23
C GLN A 374 29.51 -4.85 15.15
N LEU A 375 29.17 -5.75 14.22
CA LEU A 375 28.21 -5.48 13.19
C LEU A 375 26.82 -5.32 13.79
N LYS A 376 26.22 -4.16 13.62
CA LYS A 376 24.82 -3.93 14.03
C LYS A 376 23.90 -4.33 12.89
N ILE A 377 22.96 -5.21 13.19
CA ILE A 377 21.95 -5.72 12.27
C ILE A 377 20.58 -5.15 12.65
N SER A 378 19.83 -4.73 11.68
CA SER A 378 18.39 -4.45 11.81
C SER A 378 17.62 -5.54 11.09
N HIS A 379 16.78 -6.29 11.81
CA HIS A 379 16.06 -7.45 11.29
C HIS A 379 14.56 -7.20 11.26
N ILE A 380 13.91 -7.55 10.15
CA ILE A 380 12.46 -7.68 10.02
C ILE A 380 12.15 -9.16 9.84
N SER A 381 11.43 -9.75 10.78
CA SER A 381 11.01 -11.16 10.74
C SER A 381 9.68 -11.34 10.00
N GLN A 382 9.33 -12.60 9.71
CA GLN A 382 7.97 -12.95 9.26
C GLN A 382 6.99 -13.04 10.44
N ASP A 383 7.50 -13.31 11.65
CA ASP A 383 6.70 -13.54 12.85
C ASP A 383 6.28 -12.21 13.51
N PHE A 384 5.01 -12.11 13.84
CA PHE A 384 4.40 -10.97 14.54
C PHE A 384 4.18 -11.20 16.03
N SER A 385 4.58 -12.35 16.58
CA SER A 385 4.32 -12.75 17.98
C SER A 385 4.88 -11.79 19.02
N GLY A 386 5.93 -11.03 18.69
CA GLY A 386 6.54 -10.00 19.54
C GLY A 386 5.85 -8.63 19.50
N LEU A 387 4.75 -8.48 18.76
CA LEU A 387 4.07 -7.19 18.57
C LEU A 387 2.81 -7.12 19.43
N PHE A 388 2.89 -6.41 20.56
CA PHE A 388 1.78 -6.20 21.50
C PHE A 388 1.94 -4.86 22.21
N GLY A 389 0.87 -4.40 22.87
CA GLY A 389 0.84 -3.14 23.60
C GLY A 389 0.60 -1.92 22.69
N ASN A 390 0.72 -0.73 23.24
CA ASN A 390 0.54 0.47 22.47
C ASN A 390 1.84 0.90 21.75
N LEU A 391 1.71 1.70 20.70
CA LEU A 391 2.85 2.13 19.86
C LEU A 391 3.89 2.96 20.63
N SER A 392 3.49 3.69 21.69
CA SER A 392 4.41 4.50 22.50
C SER A 392 5.26 3.60 23.39
N ASP A 393 4.64 2.62 24.07
CA ASP A 393 5.35 1.66 24.93
C ASP A 393 6.29 0.78 24.10
N TYR A 394 5.84 0.38 22.90
CA TYR A 394 6.68 -0.36 21.95
C TYR A 394 7.92 0.44 21.55
N ALA A 395 7.78 1.74 21.23
CA ALA A 395 8.91 2.60 20.90
C ALA A 395 9.90 2.74 22.07
N VAL A 396 9.39 2.96 23.28
CA VAL A 396 10.20 3.11 24.50
C VAL A 396 10.95 1.82 24.83
N SER A 397 10.27 0.65 24.80
CA SER A 397 10.88 -0.66 25.10
C SER A 397 12.01 -1.05 24.15
N HIS A 398 11.95 -0.57 22.90
CA HIS A 398 12.99 -0.81 21.90
C HIS A 398 14.01 0.35 21.80
N GLY A 399 13.88 1.40 22.62
CA GLY A 399 14.81 2.52 22.65
C GLY A 399 14.72 3.45 21.44
N PHE A 400 13.58 3.53 20.78
CA PHE A 400 13.33 4.43 19.64
C PHE A 400 12.91 5.82 20.13
N ASP A 401 13.20 6.85 19.32
CA ASP A 401 12.53 8.13 19.45
C ASP A 401 11.06 7.98 19.02
N GLU A 402 10.15 8.12 19.97
CA GLU A 402 8.71 7.98 19.77
C GLU A 402 8.19 8.92 18.67
N SER A 403 8.68 10.16 18.65
CA SER A 403 8.26 11.16 17.66
C SER A 403 8.66 10.75 16.25
N LEU A 404 9.90 10.26 16.09
CA LEU A 404 10.41 9.75 14.83
C LEU A 404 9.63 8.51 14.37
N PHE A 405 9.41 7.55 15.28
CA PHE A 405 8.68 6.33 15.01
C PHE A 405 7.25 6.62 14.53
N LYS A 406 6.51 7.46 15.26
CA LYS A 406 5.16 7.89 14.86
C LYS A 406 5.16 8.70 13.55
N ALA A 407 6.20 9.51 13.31
CA ALA A 407 6.32 10.24 12.04
C ALA A 407 6.54 9.30 10.84
N ILE A 408 7.31 8.21 11.01
CA ILE A 408 7.49 7.19 9.98
C ILE A 408 6.18 6.44 9.72
N LEU A 409 5.46 6.04 10.76
CA LEU A 409 4.16 5.38 10.63
C LEU A 409 3.15 6.26 9.89
N ARG A 410 3.11 7.58 10.17
CA ARG A 410 2.28 8.53 9.39
C ARG A 410 2.66 8.58 7.91
N LYS A 411 3.95 8.51 7.60
CA LYS A 411 4.42 8.44 6.20
C LYS A 411 4.04 7.12 5.53
N LEU A 412 3.89 6.04 6.30
CA LEU A 412 3.37 4.75 5.87
C LEU A 412 1.82 4.68 5.92
N ASP A 413 1.15 5.83 5.98
CA ASP A 413 -0.31 5.98 5.92
C ASP A 413 -1.06 5.40 7.13
N PHE A 414 -0.49 5.56 8.34
CA PHE A 414 -1.22 5.30 9.58
C PHE A 414 -2.18 6.45 9.87
N SER A 415 -3.46 6.13 10.03
CA SER A 415 -4.50 7.10 10.42
C SER A 415 -4.36 7.48 11.90
N ARG A 416 -4.99 8.61 12.28
CA ARG A 416 -4.95 9.06 13.68
C ARG A 416 -5.54 8.04 14.66
N GLU A 417 -6.60 7.37 14.27
CA GLU A 417 -7.28 6.35 15.09
C GLU A 417 -6.39 5.13 15.37
N GLN A 418 -5.51 4.76 14.42
CA GLN A 418 -4.60 3.63 14.60
C GLN A 418 -3.54 3.87 15.66
N PHE A 419 -3.20 5.14 15.96
CA PHE A 419 -2.25 5.45 17.03
C PHE A 419 -2.81 5.25 18.45
N GLU A 420 -4.12 5.10 18.57
CA GLU A 420 -4.83 4.90 19.84
C GLU A 420 -5.14 3.42 20.13
N LYS A 421 -4.97 2.54 19.12
CA LYS A 421 -5.24 1.10 19.21
C LYS A 421 -4.02 0.32 19.73
N ASP A 422 -4.29 -0.84 20.32
CA ASP A 422 -3.25 -1.83 20.62
C ASP A 422 -2.70 -2.47 19.34
N ILE A 423 -1.40 -2.79 19.32
CA ILE A 423 -0.76 -3.40 18.16
C ILE A 423 -1.31 -4.82 17.91
N SER A 424 -1.78 -5.51 18.94
CA SER A 424 -2.41 -6.83 18.79
C SER A 424 -3.64 -6.81 17.89
N ASP A 425 -4.39 -5.68 17.90
CA ASP A 425 -5.60 -5.49 17.10
C ASP A 425 -5.31 -5.04 15.65
N PHE A 426 -4.05 -4.89 15.31
CA PHE A 426 -3.65 -4.47 13.97
C PHE A 426 -3.78 -5.63 12.98
N SER A 427 -4.18 -5.29 11.74
CA SER A 427 -4.06 -6.22 10.61
C SER A 427 -2.59 -6.54 10.33
N ASP A 428 -2.33 -7.69 9.66
CA ASP A 428 -0.97 -8.10 9.31
C ASP A 428 -0.21 -7.03 8.52
N GLY A 429 -0.89 -6.32 7.61
CA GLY A 429 -0.30 -5.19 6.90
C GLY A 429 0.08 -4.02 7.81
N GLN A 430 -0.71 -3.74 8.84
CA GLN A 430 -0.39 -2.72 9.84
C GLN A 430 0.78 -3.16 10.73
N LYS A 431 0.77 -4.42 11.19
CA LYS A 431 1.88 -5.02 11.95
C LYS A 431 3.18 -4.97 11.15
N LYS A 432 3.14 -5.29 9.85
CA LYS A 432 4.31 -5.22 8.97
C LYS A 432 4.84 -3.77 8.85
N LYS A 433 3.96 -2.77 8.74
CA LYS A 433 4.35 -1.35 8.74
C LYS A 433 5.00 -0.93 10.06
N VAL A 434 4.55 -1.46 11.21
CA VAL A 434 5.18 -1.24 12.52
C VAL A 434 6.62 -1.78 12.53
N MET A 435 6.84 -3.01 12.06
CA MET A 435 8.17 -3.63 11.97
C MET A 435 9.09 -2.85 11.04
N ILE A 436 8.59 -2.40 9.91
CA ILE A 436 9.35 -1.57 8.97
C ILE A 436 9.72 -0.24 9.65
N ALA A 437 8.78 0.42 10.32
CA ALA A 437 9.05 1.67 11.05
C ALA A 437 10.11 1.46 12.14
N ALA A 438 10.06 0.35 12.88
CA ALA A 438 11.07 -0.03 13.87
C ALA A 438 12.45 -0.21 13.23
N SER A 439 12.53 -0.93 12.09
CA SER A 439 13.78 -1.08 11.35
C SER A 439 14.31 0.26 10.83
N LEU A 440 13.44 1.16 10.38
CA LEU A 440 13.82 2.51 9.92
C LEU A 440 14.23 3.45 11.08
N CYS A 441 13.87 3.15 12.32
CA CYS A 441 14.36 3.85 13.51
C CYS A 441 15.71 3.32 14.00
N THR A 442 16.14 2.12 13.55
CA THR A 442 17.33 1.43 14.06
C THR A 442 18.54 1.71 13.19
N PRO A 443 19.56 2.46 13.67
CA PRO A 443 20.80 2.62 12.92
C PRO A 443 21.55 1.28 12.83
N ALA A 444 21.80 0.81 11.61
CA ALA A 444 22.44 -0.47 11.36
C ALA A 444 23.49 -0.42 10.24
N HIS A 445 24.40 -1.41 10.24
CA HIS A 445 25.38 -1.61 9.19
C HIS A 445 24.85 -2.55 8.10
N LEU A 446 23.98 -3.52 8.50
CA LEU A 446 23.34 -4.48 7.63
C LEU A 446 21.85 -4.58 7.97
N TYR A 447 21.01 -4.48 6.97
CA TYR A 447 19.56 -4.65 7.08
C TYR A 447 19.19 -6.04 6.55
N ILE A 448 18.51 -6.83 7.37
CA ILE A 448 18.03 -8.18 7.01
C ILE A 448 16.53 -8.17 7.05
N TRP A 449 15.88 -8.26 5.89
CA TRP A 449 14.44 -8.19 5.77
C TRP A 449 13.86 -9.47 5.17
N ASP A 450 13.01 -10.14 5.97
CA ASP A 450 12.34 -11.38 5.57
C ASP A 450 10.92 -11.06 5.13
N GLU A 451 10.68 -11.16 3.81
CA GLU A 451 9.42 -10.85 3.12
C GLU A 451 8.82 -9.49 3.54
N PRO A 452 9.56 -8.38 3.40
CA PRO A 452 9.11 -7.07 3.86
C PRO A 452 7.89 -6.54 3.11
N LEU A 453 7.64 -6.99 1.88
CA LEU A 453 6.57 -6.50 1.03
C LEU A 453 5.24 -7.23 1.22
N ASN A 454 5.22 -8.37 1.93
CA ASN A 454 3.97 -9.08 2.18
C ASN A 454 2.99 -8.21 2.97
N TYR A 455 1.71 -8.26 2.57
CA TYR A 455 0.60 -7.48 3.15
C TYR A 455 0.71 -5.96 2.94
N LEU A 456 1.73 -5.46 2.23
CA LEU A 456 1.87 -4.04 1.92
C LEU A 456 1.18 -3.68 0.61
N ASP A 457 0.49 -2.55 0.62
CA ASP A 457 -0.07 -1.98 -0.62
C ASP A 457 1.02 -1.50 -1.58
N ILE A 458 0.67 -1.38 -2.85
CA ILE A 458 1.59 -1.00 -3.94
C ILE A 458 2.29 0.34 -3.66
N TYR A 459 1.61 1.30 -3.02
CA TYR A 459 2.19 2.61 -2.70
C TYR A 459 3.25 2.52 -1.60
N SER A 460 2.99 1.72 -0.55
CA SER A 460 3.97 1.45 0.52
C SER A 460 5.17 0.68 -0.02
N ARG A 461 4.96 -0.30 -0.93
CA ARG A 461 6.05 -1.01 -1.63
C ARG A 461 6.93 -0.04 -2.41
N ARG A 462 6.33 0.87 -3.17
CA ARG A 462 7.07 1.88 -3.94
C ARG A 462 7.86 2.83 -3.04
N GLN A 463 7.31 3.23 -1.90
CA GLN A 463 8.05 4.05 -0.92
C GLN A 463 9.31 3.34 -0.40
N LEU A 464 9.24 2.02 -0.16
CA LEU A 464 10.41 1.23 0.24
C LEU A 464 11.42 1.08 -0.91
N GLU A 465 10.95 0.86 -2.12
CA GLU A 465 11.76 0.81 -3.33
C GLU A 465 12.55 2.11 -3.51
N ASP A 466 11.86 3.26 -3.51
CA ASP A 466 12.47 4.59 -3.59
C ASP A 466 13.48 4.85 -2.46
N LEU A 467 13.17 4.39 -1.23
CA LEU A 467 14.06 4.49 -0.08
C LEU A 467 15.35 3.71 -0.31
N ILE A 468 15.27 2.45 -0.73
CA ILE A 468 16.42 1.58 -0.95
C ILE A 468 17.28 2.12 -2.10
N ILE A 469 16.67 2.52 -3.20
CA ILE A 469 17.37 3.12 -4.36
C ILE A 469 18.12 4.40 -3.96
N SER A 470 17.48 5.26 -3.15
CA SER A 470 18.07 6.54 -2.74
C SER A 470 19.17 6.39 -1.70
N CYS A 471 19.03 5.46 -0.75
CA CYS A 471 19.93 5.30 0.38
C CYS A 471 21.07 4.30 0.11
N LYS A 472 20.86 3.32 -0.78
CA LYS A 472 21.81 2.23 -1.12
C LYS A 472 22.37 1.53 0.12
N PRO A 473 21.51 0.96 0.98
CA PRO A 473 21.97 0.25 2.17
C PRO A 473 22.63 -1.08 1.81
N SER A 474 23.41 -1.63 2.75
CA SER A 474 23.80 -3.03 2.67
C SER A 474 22.66 -3.89 3.17
N MET A 475 22.12 -4.80 2.33
CA MET A 475 20.91 -5.56 2.64
C MET A 475 21.02 -7.04 2.28
N LEU A 476 20.39 -7.85 3.12
CA LEU A 476 19.98 -9.22 2.81
C LEU A 476 18.46 -9.28 2.84
N ILE A 477 17.84 -9.61 1.72
CA ILE A 477 16.39 -9.66 1.60
C ILE A 477 15.93 -11.06 1.15
N VAL A 478 14.80 -11.50 1.69
CA VAL A 478 14.00 -12.59 1.12
C VAL A 478 12.78 -11.95 0.50
N GLU A 479 12.67 -12.02 -0.82
CA GLU A 479 11.53 -11.46 -1.53
C GLU A 479 11.17 -12.29 -2.76
N HIS A 480 9.87 -12.28 -3.07
CA HIS A 480 9.28 -12.97 -4.20
C HIS A 480 8.75 -12.02 -5.29
N ASP A 481 8.84 -10.71 -5.07
CA ASP A 481 8.49 -9.67 -6.05
C ASP A 481 9.70 -9.39 -6.95
N LYS A 482 9.64 -9.93 -8.18
CA LYS A 482 10.70 -9.79 -9.18
C LYS A 482 10.93 -8.34 -9.58
N THR A 483 9.84 -7.60 -9.78
CA THR A 483 9.89 -6.17 -10.15
C THR A 483 10.62 -5.34 -9.11
N PHE A 484 10.34 -5.59 -7.83
CA PHE A 484 11.03 -4.93 -6.73
C PHE A 484 12.52 -5.28 -6.70
N CYS A 485 12.88 -6.56 -6.78
CA CYS A 485 14.27 -6.99 -6.75
C CYS A 485 15.09 -6.41 -7.91
N GLU A 486 14.51 -6.34 -9.10
CA GLU A 486 15.13 -5.71 -10.27
C GLU A 486 15.29 -4.19 -10.08
N ALA A 487 14.27 -3.50 -9.57
CA ALA A 487 14.31 -2.05 -9.33
C ALA A 487 15.37 -1.64 -8.29
N VAL A 488 15.54 -2.41 -7.21
CA VAL A 488 16.58 -2.16 -6.21
C VAL A 488 17.95 -2.72 -6.61
N ASN A 489 18.07 -3.33 -7.79
CA ASN A 489 19.28 -3.94 -8.33
C ASN A 489 19.89 -5.02 -7.41
N ALA A 490 19.03 -5.88 -6.85
CA ALA A 490 19.44 -6.96 -5.97
C ALA A 490 20.14 -8.09 -6.72
N GLN A 491 21.23 -8.60 -6.15
CA GLN A 491 21.93 -9.78 -6.66
C GLN A 491 21.25 -11.04 -6.09
N TYR A 492 20.89 -11.99 -6.96
CA TYR A 492 20.23 -13.20 -6.54
C TYR A 492 21.22 -14.26 -6.02
N CYS A 493 20.99 -14.75 -4.80
CA CYS A 493 21.55 -15.99 -4.29
C CYS A 493 20.47 -17.06 -4.38
N LYS A 494 20.68 -18.07 -5.26
CA LYS A 494 19.71 -19.15 -5.52
C LYS A 494 19.96 -20.34 -4.60
N PHE A 495 18.87 -20.95 -4.14
CA PHE A 495 18.81 -22.18 -3.34
C PHE A 495 18.47 -23.38 -4.19
#